data_7a3db0cb2c02a5b0b3b588b54a13811f
#
_entry.id   7a3db0cb2c02a5b0b3b588b54a13811f
#
_cell.length_a   1.000
_cell.length_b   1.000
_cell.length_c   1.000
_cell.angle_alpha   90.00
_cell.angle_beta   90.00
_cell.angle_gamma   90.00
#
_symmetry.space_group_name_H-M   'P 1'
#
loop_
_entity.id
_entity.type
_entity.pdbx_description
1 polymer ?
#
loop_
_entity_poly.entity_id
_entity_poly.type
_entity_poly.pdbx_seq_one_letter_code
_entity_poly.pdbx_strand_id
1 'polypeptide(L)'
;MANIVKTAFANMGWMMISQIIASVCAFVWTIVTAWYLGPSDYGIFGAAVSFAALFGIIIDFGLPTYLVRSISTDFDNEHIYLDNSISLKLFLAVFYVIAVYLTSMALGWENKLVMMCLLIAIENVIKSYHALLFSSFQAHEKMKYQAITNTVLNVLTLLFIILITFTDLSLVGIAFAYIFANFIALIYEIFALRKHIIKPKLSFDFDFYRVLLKAGLPFALNGLFYTIYYSIDLVMITHFSTTYATGLYNSAYKLITVLTLFYTIYSSVVFPVMSKLFKNEKDLLKLSFVKSIKYLSLVTIPISVFTMFYGFDIIQIYGAEYIEAGGVLTVLIWTVCFLFVNGASSLILNASHNEYSVTKIYSIAAIFNICLNFVLIPNYSVYGAAVSTVLSEILILFLQFYMVSKINQLPDRHLVFDLLKICFASGLLGIVLYFLNLNMWVAMPVSIVVYFAVILLVKTIDQEDKLIIKQIMGR
;
A
#
# COMPACT_ATOMS: atom_id res chain seq x y z
N MET A 1 14.12 30.11 8.73
CA MET A 1 13.82 28.77 9.33
C MET A 1 12.38 28.66 9.81
N ALA A 2 11.83 29.58 10.63
CA ALA A 2 10.46 29.45 11.16
C ALA A 2 9.36 29.31 10.06
N ASN A 3 9.45 30.02 8.96
CA ASN A 3 8.49 29.92 7.85
C ASN A 3 8.55 28.57 7.13
N ILE A 4 9.74 28.02 6.89
CA ILE A 4 9.91 26.70 6.24
C ILE A 4 9.29 25.60 7.11
N VAL A 5 9.57 25.63 8.42
CA VAL A 5 9.00 24.66 9.38
C VAL A 5 7.48 24.77 9.41
N LYS A 6 6.92 26.00 9.46
CA LYS A 6 5.48 26.22 9.44
C LYS A 6 4.81 25.70 8.15
N THR A 7 5.43 25.93 6.99
CA THR A 7 4.92 25.44 5.70
C THR A 7 4.97 23.91 5.64
N ALA A 8 6.08 23.30 6.10
CA ALA A 8 6.19 21.83 6.14
C ALA A 8 5.11 21.19 7.04
N PHE A 9 4.88 21.75 8.25
CA PHE A 9 3.82 21.25 9.13
C PHE A 9 2.43 21.46 8.53
N ALA A 10 2.14 22.57 7.87
CA ALA A 10 0.87 22.81 7.22
C ALA A 10 0.64 21.82 6.05
N ASN A 11 1.64 21.59 5.23
CA ASN A 11 1.59 20.60 4.14
C ASN A 11 1.38 19.19 4.66
N MET A 12 2.08 18.81 5.73
CA MET A 12 1.91 17.52 6.37
C MET A 12 0.48 17.35 6.91
N GLY A 13 -0.08 18.38 7.56
CA GLY A 13 -1.46 18.38 8.06
C GLY A 13 -2.48 18.18 6.92
N TRP A 14 -2.35 18.90 5.82
CA TRP A 14 -3.21 18.74 4.64
C TRP A 14 -3.15 17.33 4.07
N MET A 15 -1.95 16.78 3.90
CA MET A 15 -1.76 15.42 3.37
C MET A 15 -2.32 14.37 4.31
N MET A 16 -2.13 14.50 5.63
CA MET A 16 -2.67 13.56 6.62
C MET A 16 -4.20 13.55 6.61
N ILE A 17 -4.85 14.72 6.63
CA ILE A 17 -6.32 14.81 6.58
C ILE A 17 -6.84 14.18 5.28
N SER A 18 -6.25 14.52 4.15
CA SER A 18 -6.59 13.93 2.86
C SER A 18 -6.43 12.43 2.84
N GLN A 19 -5.34 11.90 3.41
CA GLN A 19 -5.10 10.45 3.48
C GLN A 19 -6.12 9.73 4.36
N ILE A 20 -6.52 10.31 5.49
CA ILE A 20 -7.56 9.73 6.35
C ILE A 20 -8.89 9.66 5.60
N ILE A 21 -9.30 10.77 4.96
CA ILE A 21 -10.54 10.81 4.16
C ILE A 21 -10.48 9.79 3.02
N ALA A 22 -9.38 9.76 2.27
CA ALA A 22 -9.17 8.82 1.18
C ALA A 22 -9.29 7.37 1.66
N SER A 23 -8.70 7.05 2.81
CA SER A 23 -8.71 5.69 3.37
C SER A 23 -10.10 5.27 3.84
N VAL A 24 -10.83 6.17 4.49
CA VAL A 24 -12.22 5.90 4.91
C VAL A 24 -13.12 5.70 3.68
N CYS A 25 -13.03 6.59 2.70
CA CYS A 25 -13.76 6.44 1.45
C CYS A 25 -13.40 5.12 0.75
N ALA A 26 -12.09 4.79 0.66
CA ALA A 26 -11.62 3.57 0.02
C ALA A 26 -12.14 2.31 0.72
N PHE A 27 -12.16 2.28 2.03
CA PHE A 27 -12.72 1.18 2.79
C PHE A 27 -14.20 0.98 2.49
N VAL A 28 -14.99 2.06 2.54
CA VAL A 28 -16.44 2.01 2.28
C VAL A 28 -16.72 1.60 0.83
N TRP A 29 -16.10 2.24 -0.17
CA TRP A 29 -16.39 1.86 -1.56
C TRP A 29 -15.94 0.44 -1.90
N THR A 30 -14.86 -0.06 -1.27
CA THR A 30 -14.39 -1.43 -1.48
C THR A 30 -15.46 -2.43 -1.06
N ILE A 31 -16.09 -2.20 0.11
CA ILE A 31 -17.20 -3.03 0.62
C ILE A 31 -18.41 -2.93 -0.31
N VAL A 32 -18.81 -1.71 -0.66
CA VAL A 32 -19.98 -1.49 -1.53
C VAL A 32 -19.77 -2.12 -2.90
N THR A 33 -18.57 -1.96 -3.48
CA THR A 33 -18.23 -2.56 -4.78
C THR A 33 -18.27 -4.09 -4.72
N ALA A 34 -17.69 -4.70 -3.68
CA ALA A 34 -17.70 -6.15 -3.52
C ALA A 34 -19.11 -6.67 -3.32
N TRP A 35 -19.92 -5.99 -2.52
CA TRP A 35 -21.32 -6.34 -2.26
C TRP A 35 -22.20 -6.28 -3.51
N TYR A 36 -21.98 -5.24 -4.33
CA TYR A 36 -22.73 -5.02 -5.56
C TYR A 36 -22.36 -6.02 -6.67
N LEU A 37 -21.08 -6.35 -6.80
CA LEU A 37 -20.58 -7.18 -7.89
C LEU A 37 -20.62 -8.68 -7.61
N GLY A 38 -20.59 -9.10 -6.34
CA GLY A 38 -20.33 -10.48 -5.96
C GLY A 38 -18.89 -10.94 -6.25
N PRO A 39 -18.49 -12.13 -5.77
CA PRO A 39 -17.10 -12.58 -5.80
C PRO A 39 -16.48 -12.64 -7.20
N SER A 40 -17.21 -13.17 -8.20
CA SER A 40 -16.68 -13.36 -9.56
C SER A 40 -16.36 -12.04 -10.26
N ASP A 41 -17.30 -11.09 -10.28
CA ASP A 41 -17.11 -9.80 -10.93
C ASP A 41 -16.14 -8.89 -10.14
N TYR A 42 -16.16 -8.99 -8.81
CA TYR A 42 -15.16 -8.34 -7.97
C TYR A 42 -13.75 -8.90 -8.20
N GLY A 43 -13.65 -10.19 -8.51
CA GLY A 43 -12.40 -10.82 -8.93
C GLY A 43 -11.92 -10.30 -10.29
N ILE A 44 -12.82 -10.17 -11.29
CA ILE A 44 -12.50 -9.55 -12.58
C ILE A 44 -11.99 -8.12 -12.39
N PHE A 45 -12.66 -7.33 -11.54
CA PHE A 45 -12.23 -5.97 -11.22
C PHE A 45 -10.84 -5.94 -10.56
N GLY A 46 -10.61 -6.77 -9.54
CA GLY A 46 -9.33 -6.85 -8.84
C GLY A 46 -8.19 -7.32 -9.74
N ALA A 47 -8.46 -8.32 -10.60
CA ALA A 47 -7.51 -8.81 -11.60
C ALA A 47 -7.14 -7.70 -12.60
N ALA A 48 -8.13 -6.98 -13.13
CA ALA A 48 -7.89 -5.90 -14.09
C ALA A 48 -7.07 -4.76 -13.48
N VAL A 49 -7.37 -4.36 -12.22
CA VAL A 49 -6.60 -3.34 -11.49
C VAL A 49 -5.16 -3.79 -11.30
N SER A 50 -4.93 -5.02 -10.83
CA SER A 50 -3.60 -5.55 -10.58
C SER A 50 -2.80 -5.75 -11.88
N PHE A 51 -3.45 -6.28 -12.92
CA PHE A 51 -2.83 -6.48 -14.22
C PHE A 51 -2.41 -5.16 -14.87
N ALA A 52 -3.31 -4.19 -14.93
CA ALA A 52 -3.01 -2.87 -15.45
C ALA A 52 -1.88 -2.16 -14.66
N ALA A 53 -1.83 -2.36 -13.33
CA ALA A 53 -0.77 -1.82 -12.49
C ALA A 53 0.62 -2.37 -12.83
N LEU A 54 0.75 -3.66 -13.21
CA LEU A 54 2.03 -4.26 -13.62
C LEU A 54 2.66 -3.54 -14.81
N PHE A 55 1.84 -3.02 -15.73
CA PHE A 55 2.30 -2.23 -16.87
C PHE A 55 2.50 -0.75 -16.53
N GLY A 56 2.18 -0.31 -15.33
CA GLY A 56 2.27 1.08 -14.89
C GLY A 56 3.65 1.70 -15.07
N ILE A 57 4.71 0.88 -15.05
CA ILE A 57 6.08 1.33 -15.38
C ILE A 57 6.17 1.98 -16.76
N ILE A 58 5.40 1.50 -17.75
CA ILE A 58 5.42 2.03 -19.11
C ILE A 58 4.93 3.48 -19.13
N ILE A 59 3.86 3.78 -18.41
CA ILE A 59 3.23 5.10 -18.45
C ILE A 59 3.85 6.09 -17.46
N ASP A 60 4.32 5.63 -16.31
CA ASP A 60 4.92 6.51 -15.30
C ASP A 60 6.40 6.73 -15.50
N PHE A 61 7.11 5.70 -15.90
CA PHE A 61 8.55 5.68 -16.20
C PHE A 61 9.42 6.44 -15.19
N GLY A 62 8.96 6.55 -13.92
CA GLY A 62 9.63 7.29 -12.85
C GLY A 62 9.63 8.82 -13.02
N LEU A 63 8.91 9.34 -14.01
CA LEU A 63 8.85 10.78 -14.32
C LEU A 63 8.39 11.63 -13.15
N PRO A 64 7.34 11.27 -12.38
CA PRO A 64 6.89 12.11 -11.27
C PRO A 64 8.00 12.39 -10.25
N THR A 65 8.73 11.36 -9.83
CA THR A 65 9.83 11.51 -8.85
C THR A 65 10.99 12.31 -9.42
N TYR A 66 11.33 12.09 -10.69
CA TYR A 66 12.36 12.87 -11.38
C TYR A 66 11.97 14.34 -11.46
N LEU A 67 10.71 14.65 -11.81
CA LEU A 67 10.22 16.02 -11.92
C LEU A 67 10.25 16.77 -10.59
N VAL A 68 9.81 16.14 -9.48
CA VAL A 68 9.91 16.76 -8.16
C VAL A 68 11.34 17.21 -7.89
N ARG A 69 12.32 16.35 -8.16
CA ARG A 69 13.73 16.64 -7.95
C ARG A 69 14.25 17.76 -8.88
N SER A 70 13.91 17.68 -10.17
CA SER A 70 14.43 18.64 -11.17
C SER A 70 13.82 20.02 -11.01
N ILE A 71 12.50 20.09 -10.85
CA ILE A 71 11.79 21.37 -10.67
C ILE A 71 12.22 22.05 -9.36
N SER A 72 12.34 21.29 -8.25
CA SER A 72 12.75 21.87 -6.96
C SER A 72 14.15 22.47 -6.96
N THR A 73 15.01 22.08 -7.90
CA THR A 73 16.37 22.62 -8.06
C THR A 73 16.46 23.70 -9.13
N ASP A 74 15.50 23.78 -10.05
CA ASP A 74 15.52 24.67 -11.22
C ASP A 74 14.09 25.06 -11.62
N PHE A 75 13.53 26.04 -10.90
CA PHE A 75 12.17 26.53 -11.15
C PHE A 75 12.05 27.30 -12.47
N ASP A 76 13.12 27.94 -12.95
CA ASP A 76 13.10 28.73 -14.18
C ASP A 76 12.83 27.87 -15.41
N ASN A 77 13.28 26.63 -15.39
CA ASN A 77 13.10 25.67 -16.46
C ASN A 77 11.92 24.69 -16.25
N GLU A 78 11.06 24.93 -15.25
CA GLU A 78 9.90 24.07 -14.97
C GLU A 78 9.06 23.79 -16.22
N HIS A 79 8.85 24.80 -17.10
CA HIS A 79 8.14 24.62 -18.36
C HIS A 79 8.77 23.54 -19.26
N ILE A 80 10.10 23.49 -19.33
CA ILE A 80 10.80 22.51 -20.17
C ILE A 80 10.54 21.10 -19.63
N TYR A 81 10.67 20.92 -18.34
CA TYR A 81 10.48 19.62 -17.69
C TYR A 81 9.01 19.15 -17.76
N LEU A 82 8.07 20.02 -17.35
CA LEU A 82 6.65 19.64 -17.22
C LEU A 82 5.99 19.48 -18.58
N ASP A 83 6.14 20.44 -19.48
CA ASP A 83 5.47 20.48 -20.78
C ASP A 83 5.91 19.29 -21.68
N ASN A 84 7.21 18.99 -21.69
CA ASN A 84 7.73 17.83 -22.41
C ASN A 84 7.29 16.49 -21.75
N SER A 85 7.22 16.43 -20.42
CA SER A 85 6.73 15.22 -19.75
C SER A 85 5.26 14.97 -20.00
N ILE A 86 4.42 16.01 -20.06
CA ILE A 86 2.99 15.89 -20.43
C ILE A 86 2.86 15.32 -21.84
N SER A 87 3.65 15.85 -22.78
CA SER A 87 3.62 15.41 -24.18
C SER A 87 4.19 13.99 -24.37
N LEU A 88 5.28 13.65 -23.68
CA LEU A 88 5.85 12.31 -23.66
C LEU A 88 4.82 11.28 -23.14
N LYS A 89 4.08 11.60 -22.09
CA LYS A 89 3.05 10.71 -21.53
C LYS A 89 1.92 10.39 -22.52
N LEU A 90 1.62 11.24 -23.51
CA LEU A 90 0.66 10.89 -24.56
C LEU A 90 1.14 9.67 -25.38
N PHE A 91 2.41 9.64 -25.73
CA PHE A 91 2.98 8.48 -26.44
C PHE A 91 3.06 7.25 -25.54
N LEU A 92 3.53 7.42 -24.29
CA LEU A 92 3.61 6.31 -23.34
C LEU A 92 2.23 5.72 -23.02
N ALA A 93 1.17 6.56 -22.96
CA ALA A 93 -0.21 6.12 -22.75
C ALA A 93 -0.69 5.19 -23.87
N VAL A 94 -0.39 5.51 -25.13
CA VAL A 94 -0.76 4.66 -26.26
C VAL A 94 -0.04 3.32 -26.17
N PHE A 95 1.28 3.31 -25.93
CA PHE A 95 2.03 2.07 -25.73
C PHE A 95 1.52 1.25 -24.54
N TYR A 96 1.20 1.91 -23.45
CA TYR A 96 0.66 1.28 -22.25
C TYR A 96 -0.68 0.56 -22.53
N VAL A 97 -1.64 1.26 -23.12
CA VAL A 97 -2.96 0.69 -23.45
C VAL A 97 -2.83 -0.47 -24.43
N ILE A 98 -1.99 -0.33 -25.47
CA ILE A 98 -1.72 -1.39 -26.42
C ILE A 98 -1.08 -2.61 -25.73
N ALA A 99 -0.09 -2.39 -24.85
CA ALA A 99 0.57 -3.47 -24.12
C ALA A 99 -0.41 -4.23 -23.21
N VAL A 100 -1.25 -3.52 -22.46
CA VAL A 100 -2.29 -4.12 -21.61
C VAL A 100 -3.27 -4.94 -22.46
N TYR A 101 -3.74 -4.38 -23.57
CA TYR A 101 -4.69 -5.06 -24.46
C TYR A 101 -4.11 -6.32 -25.08
N LEU A 102 -2.96 -6.19 -25.77
CA LEU A 102 -2.34 -7.31 -26.46
C LEU A 102 -1.96 -8.44 -25.48
N THR A 103 -1.44 -8.10 -24.31
CA THR A 103 -1.03 -9.11 -23.34
C THR A 103 -2.25 -9.79 -22.70
N SER A 104 -3.33 -9.06 -22.39
CA SER A 104 -4.56 -9.66 -21.88
C SER A 104 -5.21 -10.62 -22.89
N MET A 105 -5.18 -10.28 -24.17
CA MET A 105 -5.62 -11.20 -25.24
C MET A 105 -4.71 -12.42 -25.38
N ALA A 106 -3.40 -12.22 -25.34
CA ALA A 106 -2.42 -13.31 -25.47
C ALA A 106 -2.51 -14.33 -24.32
N LEU A 107 -2.95 -13.90 -23.13
CA LEU A 107 -3.22 -14.78 -22.00
C LEU A 107 -4.50 -15.62 -22.17
N GLY A 108 -5.27 -15.39 -23.24
CA GLY A 108 -6.50 -16.13 -23.52
C GLY A 108 -7.64 -15.83 -22.55
N TRP A 109 -7.64 -14.67 -21.92
CA TRP A 109 -8.69 -14.27 -20.97
C TRP A 109 -10.02 -13.99 -21.67
N GLU A 110 -11.12 -14.17 -20.93
CA GLU A 110 -12.47 -13.87 -21.42
C GLU A 110 -12.61 -12.38 -21.82
N ASN A 111 -13.46 -12.11 -22.83
CA ASN A 111 -13.71 -10.75 -23.31
C ASN A 111 -14.12 -9.77 -22.23
N LYS A 112 -14.87 -10.23 -21.20
CA LYS A 112 -15.30 -9.41 -20.05
C LYS A 112 -14.10 -8.90 -19.25
N LEU A 113 -13.12 -9.76 -18.99
CA LEU A 113 -11.88 -9.40 -18.26
C LEU A 113 -10.98 -8.50 -19.14
N VAL A 114 -10.82 -8.82 -20.44
CA VAL A 114 -10.05 -8.00 -21.39
C VAL A 114 -10.62 -6.58 -21.46
N MET A 115 -11.95 -6.45 -21.57
CA MET A 115 -12.62 -5.15 -21.58
C MET A 115 -12.36 -4.38 -20.26
N MET A 116 -12.43 -5.05 -19.12
CA MET A 116 -12.11 -4.42 -17.84
C MET A 116 -10.66 -3.96 -17.76
N CYS A 117 -9.70 -4.76 -18.24
CA CYS A 117 -8.31 -4.36 -18.31
C CYS A 117 -8.13 -3.07 -19.13
N LEU A 118 -8.87 -2.92 -20.25
CA LEU A 118 -8.85 -1.69 -21.06
C LEU A 118 -9.43 -0.49 -20.30
N LEU A 119 -10.60 -0.64 -19.65
CA LEU A 119 -11.23 0.45 -18.91
C LEU A 119 -10.33 0.91 -17.74
N ILE A 120 -9.74 -0.01 -17.01
CA ILE A 120 -8.79 0.29 -15.94
C ILE A 120 -7.48 0.86 -16.51
N ALA A 121 -7.03 0.44 -17.70
CA ALA A 121 -5.89 1.08 -18.35
C ALA A 121 -6.16 2.55 -18.68
N ILE A 122 -7.36 2.89 -19.15
CA ILE A 122 -7.75 4.29 -19.40
C ILE A 122 -7.77 5.08 -18.08
N GLU A 123 -8.30 4.51 -17.03
CA GLU A 123 -8.29 5.11 -15.69
C GLU A 123 -6.86 5.35 -15.19
N ASN A 124 -5.96 4.37 -15.35
CA ASN A 124 -4.55 4.52 -14.97
C ASN A 124 -3.82 5.58 -15.81
N VAL A 125 -4.20 5.79 -17.07
CA VAL A 125 -3.70 6.92 -17.88
C VAL A 125 -4.01 8.22 -17.17
N ILE A 126 -5.26 8.44 -16.73
CA ILE A 126 -5.67 9.67 -16.03
C ILE A 126 -4.91 9.80 -14.70
N LYS A 127 -4.80 8.71 -13.92
CA LYS A 127 -4.02 8.68 -12.67
C LYS A 127 -2.56 9.06 -12.87
N SER A 128 -1.96 8.62 -13.98
CA SER A 128 -0.56 8.94 -14.27
C SER A 128 -0.36 10.44 -14.53
N TYR A 129 -1.35 11.13 -15.09
CA TYR A 129 -1.33 12.59 -15.20
C TYR A 129 -1.46 13.28 -13.84
N HIS A 130 -2.30 12.76 -12.92
CA HIS A 130 -2.31 13.27 -11.54
C HIS A 130 -0.91 13.20 -10.91
N ALA A 131 -0.27 12.03 -10.97
CA ALA A 131 1.07 11.86 -10.42
C ALA A 131 2.09 12.85 -11.03
N LEU A 132 1.97 13.12 -12.33
CA LEU A 132 2.83 14.07 -13.03
C LEU A 132 2.58 15.51 -12.56
N LEU A 133 1.33 15.96 -12.48
CA LEU A 133 0.99 17.32 -12.08
C LEU A 133 1.25 17.54 -10.59
N PHE A 134 1.07 16.51 -9.76
CA PHE A 134 1.42 16.58 -8.32
C PHE A 134 2.90 16.88 -8.10
N SER A 135 3.78 16.45 -9.01
CA SER A 135 5.22 16.75 -8.90
C SER A 135 5.51 18.26 -8.86
N SER A 136 4.76 19.07 -9.62
CA SER A 136 4.87 20.52 -9.59
C SER A 136 4.37 21.10 -8.26
N PHE A 137 3.23 20.64 -7.73
CA PHE A 137 2.75 21.08 -6.40
C PHE A 137 3.72 20.69 -5.28
N GLN A 138 4.34 19.51 -5.37
CA GLN A 138 5.32 19.04 -4.39
C GLN A 138 6.62 19.87 -4.46
N ALA A 139 7.13 20.14 -5.66
CA ALA A 139 8.33 20.95 -5.85
C ALA A 139 8.15 22.38 -5.30
N HIS A 140 6.96 22.96 -5.45
CA HIS A 140 6.62 24.28 -4.93
C HIS A 140 6.15 24.29 -3.47
N GLU A 141 6.21 23.17 -2.75
CA GLU A 141 5.72 23.01 -1.37
C GLU A 141 4.23 23.41 -1.19
N LYS A 142 3.41 23.29 -2.25
CA LYS A 142 1.99 23.63 -2.26
C LYS A 142 1.08 22.38 -2.20
N MET A 143 1.39 21.46 -1.28
CA MET A 143 0.70 20.15 -1.16
C MET A 143 -0.78 20.26 -0.79
N LYS A 144 -1.26 21.43 -0.36
CA LYS A 144 -2.68 21.70 -0.14
C LYS A 144 -3.55 21.36 -1.36
N TYR A 145 -3.09 21.73 -2.57
CA TYR A 145 -3.86 21.47 -3.80
C TYR A 145 -3.91 19.98 -4.14
N GLN A 146 -2.80 19.28 -3.97
CA GLN A 146 -2.75 17.82 -4.07
C GLN A 146 -3.70 17.16 -3.06
N ALA A 147 -3.71 17.62 -1.80
CA ALA A 147 -4.60 17.10 -0.78
C ALA A 147 -6.09 17.30 -1.13
N ILE A 148 -6.45 18.48 -1.65
CA ILE A 148 -7.83 18.76 -2.09
C ILE A 148 -8.17 17.85 -3.28
N THR A 149 -7.32 17.72 -4.30
CA THR A 149 -7.54 16.82 -5.45
C THR A 149 -7.79 15.39 -4.99
N ASN A 150 -6.93 14.85 -4.11
CA ASN A 150 -7.10 13.52 -3.55
C ASN A 150 -8.40 13.35 -2.78
N THR A 151 -8.79 14.36 -1.99
CA THR A 151 -10.06 14.33 -1.26
C THR A 151 -11.24 14.32 -2.21
N VAL A 152 -11.26 15.23 -3.19
CA VAL A 152 -12.32 15.31 -4.21
C VAL A 152 -12.44 14.00 -4.99
N LEU A 153 -11.30 13.46 -5.45
CA LEU A 153 -11.24 12.19 -6.15
C LEU A 153 -11.89 11.06 -5.34
N ASN A 154 -11.47 10.88 -4.09
CA ASN A 154 -11.94 9.77 -3.27
C ASN A 154 -13.42 9.90 -2.88
N VAL A 155 -13.87 11.12 -2.58
CA VAL A 155 -15.30 11.39 -2.29
C VAL A 155 -16.15 11.17 -3.54
N LEU A 156 -15.73 11.68 -4.71
CA LEU A 156 -16.47 11.46 -5.97
C LEU A 156 -16.51 9.99 -6.36
N THR A 157 -15.40 9.25 -6.19
CA THR A 157 -15.37 7.80 -6.46
C THR A 157 -16.42 7.09 -5.59
N LEU A 158 -16.45 7.38 -4.28
CA LEU A 158 -17.44 6.80 -3.39
C LEU A 158 -18.88 7.15 -3.81
N LEU A 159 -19.14 8.43 -4.11
CA LEU A 159 -20.48 8.89 -4.54
C LEU A 159 -20.91 8.22 -5.84
N PHE A 160 -20.04 8.15 -6.85
CA PHE A 160 -20.37 7.51 -8.11
C PHE A 160 -20.57 5.99 -7.95
N ILE A 161 -19.76 5.31 -7.15
CA ILE A 161 -19.98 3.89 -6.86
C ILE A 161 -21.35 3.68 -6.21
N ILE A 162 -21.71 4.48 -5.20
CA ILE A 162 -23.04 4.39 -4.58
C ILE A 162 -24.14 4.65 -5.62
N LEU A 163 -23.99 5.64 -6.50
CA LEU A 163 -24.98 5.90 -7.56
C LEU A 163 -25.10 4.72 -8.54
N ILE A 164 -23.99 4.06 -8.87
CA ILE A 164 -24.01 2.90 -9.76
C ILE A 164 -24.76 1.72 -9.15
N THR A 165 -24.77 1.55 -7.82
CA THR A 165 -25.55 0.46 -7.20
C THR A 165 -27.07 0.57 -7.42
N PHE A 166 -27.57 1.73 -7.83
CA PHE A 166 -28.99 1.93 -8.21
C PHE A 166 -29.24 1.73 -9.71
N THR A 167 -28.26 1.29 -10.46
CA THR A 167 -28.34 1.06 -11.91
C THR A 167 -27.99 -0.39 -12.25
N ASP A 168 -28.34 -0.84 -13.45
CA ASP A 168 -27.99 -2.18 -13.96
C ASP A 168 -26.63 -2.23 -14.69
N LEU A 169 -25.76 -1.21 -14.49
CA LEU A 169 -24.49 -1.08 -15.20
C LEU A 169 -23.41 -2.07 -14.73
N SER A 170 -23.62 -2.73 -13.58
CA SER A 170 -22.75 -3.78 -13.05
C SER A 170 -21.25 -3.38 -13.06
N LEU A 171 -20.40 -4.29 -13.47
CA LEU A 171 -18.93 -4.14 -13.50
C LEU A 171 -18.44 -2.94 -14.33
N VAL A 172 -19.06 -2.69 -15.48
CA VAL A 172 -18.70 -1.59 -16.39
C VAL A 172 -19.01 -0.24 -15.75
N GLY A 173 -20.13 -0.14 -15.02
CA GLY A 173 -20.48 1.05 -14.26
C GLY A 173 -19.44 1.41 -13.21
N ILE A 174 -18.92 0.41 -12.49
CA ILE A 174 -17.84 0.63 -11.50
C ILE A 174 -16.59 1.23 -12.19
N ALA A 175 -16.17 0.68 -13.35
CA ALA A 175 -15.03 1.24 -14.08
C ALA A 175 -15.28 2.71 -14.49
N PHE A 176 -16.48 3.03 -14.98
CA PHE A 176 -16.83 4.40 -15.33
C PHE A 176 -16.87 5.32 -14.11
N ALA A 177 -17.32 4.85 -12.94
CA ALA A 177 -17.26 5.63 -11.71
C ALA A 177 -15.82 6.09 -11.39
N TYR A 178 -14.85 5.18 -11.52
CA TYR A 178 -13.43 5.52 -11.33
C TYR A 178 -12.92 6.48 -12.40
N ILE A 179 -13.23 6.23 -13.68
CA ILE A 179 -12.80 7.09 -14.79
C ILE A 179 -13.32 8.52 -14.62
N PHE A 180 -14.62 8.68 -14.36
CA PHE A 180 -15.24 10.01 -14.21
C PHE A 180 -14.76 10.74 -12.97
N ALA A 181 -14.59 10.06 -11.84
CA ALA A 181 -14.06 10.68 -10.63
C ALA A 181 -12.63 11.21 -10.86
N ASN A 182 -11.76 10.39 -11.48
CA ASN A 182 -10.39 10.80 -11.83
C ASN A 182 -10.40 11.94 -12.85
N PHE A 183 -11.28 11.91 -13.84
CA PHE A 183 -11.35 12.96 -14.85
C PHE A 183 -11.79 14.32 -14.26
N ILE A 184 -12.79 14.34 -13.38
CA ILE A 184 -13.23 15.57 -12.71
C ILE A 184 -12.13 16.10 -11.80
N ALA A 185 -11.46 15.23 -11.05
CA ALA A 185 -10.35 15.61 -10.20
C ALA A 185 -9.17 16.19 -11.02
N LEU A 186 -8.88 15.63 -12.21
CA LEU A 186 -7.85 16.14 -13.11
C LEU A 186 -8.18 17.55 -13.64
N ILE A 187 -9.46 17.83 -13.97
CA ILE A 187 -9.89 19.17 -14.38
C ILE A 187 -9.62 20.19 -13.26
N TYR A 188 -10.00 19.85 -12.02
CA TYR A 188 -9.72 20.69 -10.87
C TYR A 188 -8.22 20.93 -10.68
N GLU A 189 -7.42 19.88 -10.82
CA GLU A 189 -5.96 19.95 -10.66
C GLU A 189 -5.29 20.85 -11.70
N ILE A 190 -5.67 20.70 -12.99
CA ILE A 190 -5.19 21.56 -14.07
C ILE A 190 -5.58 23.03 -13.80
N PHE A 191 -6.81 23.27 -13.34
CA PHE A 191 -7.26 24.61 -12.96
C PHE A 191 -6.41 25.19 -11.81
N ALA A 192 -6.19 24.40 -10.75
CA ALA A 192 -5.37 24.81 -9.61
C ALA A 192 -3.92 25.10 -10.02
N LEU A 193 -3.33 24.24 -10.86
CA LEU A 193 -1.97 24.41 -11.37
C LEU A 193 -1.84 25.70 -12.18
N ARG A 194 -2.77 25.93 -13.13
CA ARG A 194 -2.78 27.14 -13.98
C ARG A 194 -2.92 28.43 -13.19
N LYS A 195 -3.67 28.38 -12.09
CA LYS A 195 -3.94 29.58 -11.27
C LYS A 195 -2.82 29.89 -10.30
N HIS A 196 -2.13 28.87 -9.78
CA HIS A 196 -1.27 29.03 -8.60
C HIS A 196 0.22 28.76 -8.85
N ILE A 197 0.57 28.09 -9.95
CA ILE A 197 1.96 27.72 -10.25
C ILE A 197 2.30 28.09 -11.69
N ILE A 198 1.85 27.27 -12.66
CA ILE A 198 2.30 27.37 -14.05
C ILE A 198 1.16 26.98 -14.99
N LYS A 199 1.16 27.54 -16.19
CA LYS A 199 0.23 27.17 -17.27
C LYS A 199 0.88 26.10 -18.14
N PRO A 200 0.58 24.80 -17.94
CA PRO A 200 1.19 23.75 -18.73
C PRO A 200 0.79 23.87 -20.20
N LYS A 201 1.72 23.53 -21.09
CA LYS A 201 1.55 23.49 -22.53
C LYS A 201 2.00 22.13 -23.05
N LEU A 202 1.72 21.84 -24.30
CA LEU A 202 2.30 20.72 -24.99
C LEU A 202 3.59 21.16 -25.68
N SER A 203 4.67 20.44 -25.41
CA SER A 203 5.97 20.64 -26.05
C SER A 203 6.48 19.30 -26.58
N PHE A 204 6.93 19.26 -27.83
CA PHE A 204 7.33 18.04 -28.52
C PHE A 204 8.82 18.11 -28.87
N ASP A 205 9.69 17.97 -27.85
CA ASP A 205 11.13 17.89 -28.01
C ASP A 205 11.60 16.44 -27.83
N PHE A 206 11.81 15.75 -28.94
CA PHE A 206 12.20 14.34 -28.97
C PHE A 206 13.59 14.09 -28.39
N ASP A 207 14.50 15.03 -28.46
CA ASP A 207 15.82 14.90 -27.84
C ASP A 207 15.72 15.02 -26.33
N PHE A 208 14.88 15.91 -25.84
CA PHE A 208 14.62 16.03 -24.42
C PHE A 208 13.86 14.82 -23.86
N TYR A 209 13.02 14.15 -24.65
CA TYR A 209 12.36 12.89 -24.23
C TYR A 209 13.38 11.80 -23.87
N ARG A 210 14.50 11.71 -24.61
CA ARG A 210 15.58 10.76 -24.26
C ARG A 210 16.21 11.10 -22.91
N VAL A 211 16.35 12.38 -22.59
CA VAL A 211 16.85 12.84 -21.29
C VAL A 211 15.88 12.44 -20.18
N LEU A 212 14.59 12.70 -20.37
CA LEU A 212 13.52 12.32 -19.42
C LEU A 212 13.49 10.81 -19.15
N LEU A 213 13.48 10.00 -20.20
CA LEU A 213 13.46 8.54 -20.08
C LEU A 213 14.72 8.00 -19.40
N LYS A 214 15.90 8.50 -19.77
CA LYS A 214 17.16 8.07 -19.14
C LYS A 214 17.23 8.45 -17.67
N ALA A 215 16.74 9.64 -17.32
CA ALA A 215 16.74 10.13 -15.94
C ALA A 215 15.65 9.49 -15.06
N GLY A 216 14.50 9.13 -15.67
CA GLY A 216 13.39 8.45 -14.98
C GLY A 216 13.64 6.97 -14.73
N LEU A 217 14.43 6.29 -15.58
CA LEU A 217 14.63 4.83 -15.54
C LEU A 217 15.02 4.25 -14.15
N PRO A 218 15.94 4.84 -13.39
CA PRO A 218 16.27 4.32 -12.05
C PRO A 218 15.08 4.32 -11.09
N PHE A 219 14.25 5.37 -11.16
CA PHE A 219 13.03 5.48 -10.33
C PHE A 219 11.95 4.51 -10.81
N ALA A 220 11.84 4.29 -12.12
CA ALA A 220 10.92 3.34 -12.72
C ALA A 220 11.22 1.90 -12.27
N LEU A 221 12.47 1.48 -12.30
CA LEU A 221 12.89 0.14 -11.89
C LEU A 221 12.62 -0.12 -10.41
N ASN A 222 12.81 0.88 -9.55
CA ASN A 222 12.49 0.76 -8.13
C ASN A 222 10.99 0.51 -7.90
N GLY A 223 10.12 1.28 -8.57
CA GLY A 223 8.67 1.11 -8.50
C GLY A 223 8.17 -0.22 -9.08
N LEU A 224 8.83 -0.74 -10.12
CA LEU A 224 8.44 -1.97 -10.80
C LEU A 224 8.42 -3.17 -9.85
N PHE A 225 9.51 -3.43 -9.15
CA PHE A 225 9.61 -4.60 -8.26
C PHE A 225 8.62 -4.53 -7.11
N TYR A 226 8.37 -3.33 -6.59
CA TYR A 226 7.33 -3.10 -5.59
C TYR A 226 5.93 -3.44 -6.14
N THR A 227 5.61 -2.94 -7.34
CA THR A 227 4.31 -3.20 -7.98
C THR A 227 4.13 -4.68 -8.28
N ILE A 228 5.17 -5.36 -8.80
CA ILE A 228 5.14 -6.81 -9.04
C ILE A 228 4.82 -7.54 -7.73
N TYR A 229 5.56 -7.25 -6.66
CA TYR A 229 5.38 -7.93 -5.38
C TYR A 229 3.94 -7.82 -4.83
N TYR A 230 3.29 -6.67 -4.98
CA TYR A 230 1.95 -6.44 -4.45
C TYR A 230 0.80 -6.80 -5.40
N SER A 231 1.06 -6.97 -6.69
CA SER A 231 -0.01 -7.13 -7.68
C SER A 231 -0.01 -8.49 -8.38
N ILE A 232 1.10 -9.22 -8.35
CA ILE A 232 1.27 -10.42 -9.15
C ILE A 232 0.36 -11.58 -8.71
N ASP A 233 0.07 -11.70 -7.42
CA ASP A 233 -0.76 -12.76 -6.85
C ASP A 233 -2.14 -12.81 -7.52
N LEU A 234 -2.83 -11.66 -7.60
CA LEU A 234 -4.17 -11.58 -8.20
C LEU A 234 -4.15 -11.96 -9.69
N VAL A 235 -3.12 -11.56 -10.42
CA VAL A 235 -2.96 -11.90 -11.84
C VAL A 235 -2.73 -13.40 -12.02
N MET A 236 -1.88 -13.99 -11.19
CA MET A 236 -1.57 -15.42 -11.24
C MET A 236 -2.76 -16.28 -10.80
N ILE A 237 -3.51 -15.88 -9.76
CA ILE A 237 -4.74 -16.58 -9.36
C ILE A 237 -5.76 -16.55 -10.51
N THR A 238 -5.94 -15.39 -11.16
CA THR A 238 -6.86 -15.24 -12.30
C THR A 238 -6.48 -16.15 -13.46
N HIS A 239 -5.18 -16.29 -13.74
CA HIS A 239 -4.68 -17.10 -14.85
C HIS A 239 -4.69 -18.60 -14.58
N PHE A 240 -4.29 -19.04 -13.36
CA PHE A 240 -4.16 -20.45 -13.00
C PHE A 240 -5.37 -21.04 -12.29
N SER A 241 -6.33 -20.23 -11.87
CA SER A 241 -7.53 -20.66 -11.15
C SER A 241 -8.79 -20.04 -11.79
N THR A 242 -9.56 -19.25 -11.04
CA THR A 242 -10.82 -18.65 -11.52
C THR A 242 -10.94 -17.20 -11.06
N THR A 243 -11.79 -16.43 -11.73
CA THR A 243 -12.14 -15.07 -11.30
C THR A 243 -12.87 -15.05 -9.96
N TYR A 244 -13.65 -16.07 -9.65
CA TYR A 244 -14.25 -16.26 -8.32
C TYR A 244 -13.18 -16.38 -7.23
N ALA A 245 -12.21 -17.25 -7.42
CA ALA A 245 -11.07 -17.40 -6.51
C ALA A 245 -10.30 -16.07 -6.35
N THR A 246 -10.09 -15.34 -7.44
CA THR A 246 -9.46 -14.00 -7.39
C THR A 246 -10.26 -13.03 -6.53
N GLY A 247 -11.59 -13.07 -6.61
CA GLY A 247 -12.47 -12.23 -5.78
C GLY A 247 -12.38 -12.56 -4.29
N LEU A 248 -12.32 -13.84 -3.94
CA LEU A 248 -12.11 -14.28 -2.56
C LEU A 248 -10.76 -13.80 -2.01
N TYR A 249 -9.68 -13.99 -2.78
CA TYR A 249 -8.35 -13.53 -2.38
C TYR A 249 -8.31 -12.00 -2.26
N ASN A 250 -8.86 -11.26 -3.23
CA ASN A 250 -8.89 -9.82 -3.24
C ASN A 250 -9.64 -9.24 -2.01
N SER A 251 -10.78 -9.84 -1.63
CA SER A 251 -11.54 -9.41 -0.44
C SER A 251 -10.74 -9.59 0.84
N ALA A 252 -10.08 -10.74 1.03
CA ALA A 252 -9.20 -10.99 2.17
C ALA A 252 -7.99 -10.03 2.18
N TYR A 253 -7.33 -9.85 1.02
CA TYR A 253 -6.15 -8.99 0.90
C TYR A 253 -6.47 -7.51 1.14
N LYS A 254 -7.66 -7.03 0.78
CA LYS A 254 -8.09 -5.66 1.06
C LYS A 254 -8.20 -5.37 2.56
N LEU A 255 -8.62 -6.33 3.38
CA LEU A 255 -8.62 -6.18 4.84
C LEU A 255 -7.18 -6.05 5.39
N ILE A 256 -6.24 -6.82 4.85
CA ILE A 256 -4.82 -6.67 5.18
C ILE A 256 -4.33 -5.26 4.83
N THR A 257 -4.69 -4.75 3.64
CA THR A 257 -4.29 -3.42 3.18
C THR A 257 -4.80 -2.31 4.13
N VAL A 258 -5.98 -2.46 4.71
CA VAL A 258 -6.50 -1.49 5.70
C VAL A 258 -5.59 -1.43 6.94
N LEU A 259 -5.08 -2.57 7.40
CA LEU A 259 -4.16 -2.59 8.54
C LEU A 259 -2.82 -1.89 8.22
N THR A 260 -2.37 -1.91 6.97
CA THR A 260 -1.13 -1.22 6.59
C THR A 260 -1.18 0.31 6.74
N LEU A 261 -2.38 0.90 6.85
CA LEU A 261 -2.53 2.32 7.15
C LEU A 261 -1.92 2.69 8.52
N PHE A 262 -2.10 1.84 9.51
CA PHE A 262 -1.50 2.06 10.84
C PHE A 262 0.03 2.11 10.74
N TYR A 263 0.62 1.21 9.93
CA TYR A 263 2.06 1.24 9.68
C TYR A 263 2.48 2.52 8.94
N THR A 264 1.71 2.98 7.96
CA THR A 264 2.02 4.20 7.20
C THR A 264 2.05 5.43 8.10
N ILE A 265 1.08 5.58 8.99
CA ILE A 265 1.04 6.66 9.99
C ILE A 265 2.25 6.55 10.93
N TYR A 266 2.50 5.35 11.45
CA TYR A 266 3.65 5.08 12.32
C TYR A 266 4.97 5.46 11.65
N SER A 267 5.20 5.00 10.42
CA SER A 267 6.43 5.25 9.68
C SER A 267 6.68 6.73 9.40
N SER A 268 5.62 7.49 9.13
CA SER A 268 5.73 8.94 8.87
C SER A 268 6.25 9.73 10.08
N VAL A 269 5.99 9.25 11.29
CA VAL A 269 6.47 9.86 12.54
C VAL A 269 7.88 9.37 12.91
N VAL A 270 8.12 8.06 12.77
CA VAL A 270 9.36 7.44 13.27
C VAL A 270 10.53 7.63 12.31
N PHE A 271 10.31 7.65 11.01
CA PHE A 271 11.39 7.80 10.02
C PHE A 271 12.25 9.06 10.20
N PRO A 272 11.69 10.29 10.37
CA PRO A 272 12.49 11.48 10.62
C PRO A 272 13.32 11.39 11.91
N VAL A 273 12.77 10.73 12.95
CA VAL A 273 13.48 10.52 14.22
C VAL A 273 14.68 9.61 14.00
N MET A 274 14.47 8.43 13.38
CA MET A 274 15.56 7.49 13.08
C MET A 274 16.65 8.13 12.21
N SER A 275 16.28 8.94 11.22
CA SER A 275 17.22 9.63 10.34
C SER A 275 18.10 10.64 11.08
N LYS A 276 17.56 11.31 12.11
CA LYS A 276 18.35 12.20 12.98
C LYS A 276 19.27 11.40 13.90
N LEU A 277 18.77 10.34 14.50
CA LEU A 277 19.53 9.48 15.41
C LEU A 277 20.70 8.79 14.70
N PHE A 278 20.55 8.42 13.46
CA PHE A 278 21.63 7.79 12.68
C PHE A 278 22.87 8.66 12.58
N LYS A 279 22.71 9.98 12.48
CA LYS A 279 23.83 10.94 12.38
C LYS A 279 24.57 11.14 13.69
N ASN A 280 23.86 11.12 14.83
CA ASN A 280 24.37 11.64 16.09
C ASN A 280 24.42 10.58 17.22
N GLU A 281 23.51 9.59 17.22
CA GLU A 281 23.27 8.77 18.41
C GLU A 281 22.87 7.33 18.01
N LYS A 282 23.85 6.52 17.62
CA LYS A 282 23.63 5.16 17.10
C LYS A 282 22.98 4.20 18.11
N ASP A 283 23.22 4.38 19.40
CA ASP A 283 22.62 3.55 20.46
C ASP A 283 21.12 3.84 20.60
N LEU A 284 20.72 5.11 20.53
CA LEU A 284 19.31 5.48 20.51
C LEU A 284 18.62 5.06 19.20
N LEU A 285 19.33 5.02 18.09
CA LEU A 285 18.82 4.47 16.83
C LEU A 285 18.45 2.99 17.01
N LYS A 286 19.36 2.21 17.61
CA LYS A 286 19.14 0.79 17.92
C LYS A 286 17.95 0.62 18.86
N LEU A 287 17.89 1.43 19.93
CA LEU A 287 16.77 1.41 20.86
C LEU A 287 15.43 1.73 20.15
N SER A 288 15.40 2.75 19.30
CA SER A 288 14.22 3.11 18.49
C SER A 288 13.78 1.95 17.59
N PHE A 289 14.72 1.25 16.98
CA PHE A 289 14.43 0.07 16.14
C PHE A 289 13.85 -1.10 16.97
N VAL A 290 14.47 -1.42 18.10
CA VAL A 290 14.01 -2.48 19.02
C VAL A 290 12.60 -2.19 19.54
N LYS A 291 12.35 -0.94 20.00
CA LYS A 291 11.02 -0.51 20.48
C LYS A 291 10.00 -0.52 19.34
N SER A 292 10.39 -0.18 18.11
CA SER A 292 9.52 -0.27 16.92
C SER A 292 9.04 -1.71 16.70
N ILE A 293 9.94 -2.68 16.67
CA ILE A 293 9.56 -4.10 16.51
C ILE A 293 8.63 -4.53 17.65
N LYS A 294 8.99 -4.19 18.90
CA LYS A 294 8.20 -4.55 20.08
C LYS A 294 6.76 -4.00 19.99
N TYR A 295 6.60 -2.69 19.72
CA TYR A 295 5.27 -2.06 19.72
C TYR A 295 4.42 -2.50 18.52
N LEU A 296 5.02 -2.66 17.35
CA LEU A 296 4.32 -3.15 16.17
C LEU A 296 3.89 -4.62 16.37
N SER A 297 4.74 -5.48 16.93
CA SER A 297 4.39 -6.86 17.26
C SER A 297 3.32 -6.96 18.35
N LEU A 298 3.35 -6.07 19.35
CA LEU A 298 2.37 -6.01 20.42
C LEU A 298 0.94 -5.75 19.92
N VAL A 299 0.80 -5.11 18.76
CA VAL A 299 -0.49 -4.85 18.12
C VAL A 299 -0.84 -5.95 17.10
N THR A 300 0.13 -6.34 16.25
CA THR A 300 -0.18 -7.21 15.11
C THR A 300 -0.39 -8.67 15.47
N ILE A 301 0.36 -9.21 16.44
CA ILE A 301 0.24 -10.63 16.82
C ILE A 301 -1.14 -10.95 17.41
N PRO A 302 -1.68 -10.20 18.39
CA PRO A 302 -3.03 -10.47 18.92
C PRO A 302 -4.13 -10.25 17.86
N ILE A 303 -3.99 -9.26 16.96
CA ILE A 303 -4.92 -9.08 15.84
C ILE A 303 -4.90 -10.31 14.93
N SER A 304 -3.73 -10.87 14.64
CA SER A 304 -3.63 -12.07 13.79
C SER A 304 -4.24 -13.28 14.47
N VAL A 305 -4.02 -13.46 15.77
CA VAL A 305 -4.66 -14.53 16.55
C VAL A 305 -6.17 -14.35 16.58
N PHE A 306 -6.68 -13.14 16.85
CA PHE A 306 -8.13 -12.87 16.81
C PHE A 306 -8.73 -13.19 15.45
N THR A 307 -8.09 -12.71 14.36
CA THR A 307 -8.57 -12.96 13.00
C THR A 307 -8.52 -14.44 12.62
N MET A 308 -7.59 -15.22 13.16
CA MET A 308 -7.53 -16.66 12.96
C MET A 308 -8.80 -17.36 13.47
N PHE A 309 -9.41 -16.88 14.56
CA PHE A 309 -10.66 -17.44 15.10
C PHE A 309 -11.91 -16.88 14.43
N TYR A 310 -11.90 -15.60 14.09
CA TYR A 310 -13.07 -14.88 13.57
C TYR A 310 -12.94 -14.45 12.10
N GLY A 311 -12.01 -15.03 11.33
CA GLY A 311 -11.82 -14.69 9.92
C GLY A 311 -13.07 -14.88 9.07
N PHE A 312 -13.86 -15.93 9.35
CA PHE A 312 -15.13 -16.19 8.67
C PHE A 312 -16.22 -15.16 9.04
N ASP A 313 -16.23 -14.66 10.26
CA ASP A 313 -17.18 -13.61 10.68
C ASP A 313 -16.76 -12.25 10.12
N ILE A 314 -15.47 -11.94 10.17
CA ILE A 314 -14.91 -10.66 9.68
C ILE A 314 -15.17 -10.50 8.18
N ILE A 315 -14.97 -11.56 7.40
CA ILE A 315 -15.12 -11.48 5.93
C ILE A 315 -16.56 -11.26 5.50
N GLN A 316 -17.55 -11.60 6.34
CA GLN A 316 -18.97 -11.37 6.04
C GLN A 316 -19.35 -9.90 5.88
N ILE A 317 -18.46 -8.97 6.23
CA ILE A 317 -18.64 -7.55 5.91
C ILE A 317 -18.80 -7.31 4.39
N TYR A 318 -18.27 -8.22 3.56
CA TYR A 318 -18.43 -8.22 2.10
C TYR A 318 -19.68 -8.95 1.62
N GLY A 319 -20.43 -9.61 2.52
CA GLY A 319 -21.61 -10.43 2.21
C GLY A 319 -21.36 -11.92 2.41
N ALA A 320 -22.46 -12.68 2.54
CA ALA A 320 -22.41 -14.13 2.79
C ALA A 320 -21.70 -14.92 1.68
N GLU A 321 -21.73 -14.42 0.44
CA GLU A 321 -21.09 -15.04 -0.72
C GLU A 321 -19.55 -15.10 -0.62
N TYR A 322 -18.94 -14.27 0.26
CA TYR A 322 -17.50 -14.21 0.49
C TYR A 322 -17.03 -15.10 1.64
N ILE A 323 -17.90 -15.92 2.25
CA ILE A 323 -17.57 -16.68 3.46
C ILE A 323 -16.33 -17.58 3.28
N GLU A 324 -16.13 -18.15 2.09
CA GLU A 324 -14.95 -18.99 1.79
C GLU A 324 -13.62 -18.20 1.86
N ALA A 325 -13.66 -16.88 1.66
CA ALA A 325 -12.49 -16.04 1.82
C ALA A 325 -12.04 -15.91 3.29
N GLY A 326 -12.88 -16.28 4.25
CA GLY A 326 -12.53 -16.36 5.67
C GLY A 326 -11.33 -17.25 5.91
N GLY A 327 -11.29 -18.43 5.27
CA GLY A 327 -10.12 -19.32 5.36
C GLY A 327 -8.86 -18.73 4.73
N VAL A 328 -8.99 -17.97 3.64
CA VAL A 328 -7.86 -17.24 3.02
C VAL A 328 -7.36 -16.15 3.97
N LEU A 329 -8.27 -15.41 4.60
CA LEU A 329 -7.95 -14.37 5.55
C LEU A 329 -7.19 -14.92 6.77
N THR A 330 -7.59 -16.09 7.29
CA THR A 330 -6.89 -16.72 8.43
C THR A 330 -5.44 -17.08 8.14
N VAL A 331 -5.08 -17.33 6.88
CA VAL A 331 -3.69 -17.54 6.46
C VAL A 331 -3.00 -16.20 6.20
N LEU A 332 -3.63 -15.32 5.41
CA LEU A 332 -3.04 -14.04 5.00
C LEU A 332 -2.79 -13.09 6.18
N ILE A 333 -3.56 -13.15 7.24
CA ILE A 333 -3.39 -12.22 8.37
C ILE A 333 -1.99 -12.31 9.00
N TRP A 334 -1.33 -13.45 8.92
CA TRP A 334 0.03 -13.63 9.43
C TRP A 334 1.06 -12.80 8.66
N THR A 335 0.77 -12.43 7.40
CA THR A 335 1.60 -11.46 6.66
C THR A 335 1.73 -10.14 7.40
N VAL A 336 0.69 -9.68 8.12
CA VAL A 336 0.70 -8.40 8.83
C VAL A 336 1.78 -8.38 9.92
N CYS A 337 1.98 -9.49 10.63
CA CYS A 337 3.03 -9.59 11.65
C CYS A 337 4.42 -9.37 11.05
N PHE A 338 4.71 -10.05 9.94
CA PHE A 338 6.01 -9.91 9.27
C PHE A 338 6.15 -8.57 8.56
N LEU A 339 5.12 -8.12 7.87
CA LEU A 339 5.10 -6.85 7.13
C LEU A 339 5.43 -5.65 8.04
N PHE A 340 4.89 -5.61 9.27
CA PHE A 340 5.15 -4.51 10.20
C PHE A 340 6.58 -4.56 10.75
N VAL A 341 7.11 -5.75 11.04
CA VAL A 341 8.51 -5.93 11.46
C VAL A 341 9.47 -5.62 10.30
N ASN A 342 9.15 -6.07 9.09
CA ASN A 342 9.86 -5.73 7.86
C ASN A 342 9.84 -4.23 7.59
N GLY A 343 8.70 -3.60 7.85
CA GLY A 343 8.57 -2.17 7.78
C GLY A 343 9.54 -1.43 8.71
N ALA A 344 9.61 -1.83 9.98
CA ALA A 344 10.56 -1.25 10.94
C ALA A 344 12.02 -1.44 10.48
N SER A 345 12.34 -2.62 9.93
CA SER A 345 13.66 -2.91 9.37
C SER A 345 13.98 -2.07 8.14
N SER A 346 12.97 -1.85 7.27
CA SER A 346 13.11 -0.92 6.13
C SER A 346 13.34 0.52 6.58
N LEU A 347 12.68 0.97 7.67
CA LEU A 347 12.88 2.33 8.19
C LEU A 347 14.32 2.56 8.65
N ILE A 348 14.90 1.64 9.42
CA ILE A 348 16.28 1.79 9.89
C ILE A 348 17.28 1.69 8.74
N LEU A 349 17.07 0.81 7.77
CA LEU A 349 17.93 0.69 6.59
C LEU A 349 17.88 1.96 5.73
N ASN A 350 16.69 2.52 5.48
CA ASN A 350 16.52 3.76 4.73
C ASN A 350 17.11 4.95 5.51
N ALA A 351 16.90 5.04 6.82
CA ALA A 351 17.50 6.08 7.67
C ALA A 351 19.04 5.99 7.70
N SER A 352 19.59 4.82 7.41
CA SER A 352 21.04 4.55 7.37
C SER A 352 21.64 4.60 5.95
N HIS A 353 20.93 5.20 4.98
CA HIS A 353 21.33 5.32 3.57
C HIS A 353 21.60 3.97 2.86
N ASN A 354 20.80 2.96 3.22
CA ASN A 354 20.85 1.61 2.62
C ASN A 354 19.60 1.32 1.77
N GLU A 355 19.01 2.33 1.11
CA GLU A 355 17.78 2.21 0.30
C GLU A 355 17.95 1.19 -0.84
N TYR A 356 19.12 1.15 -1.45
CA TYR A 356 19.44 0.17 -2.49
C TYR A 356 19.32 -1.27 -2.00
N SER A 357 19.73 -1.53 -0.75
CA SER A 357 19.61 -2.85 -0.15
C SER A 357 18.14 -3.24 0.06
N VAL A 358 17.30 -2.30 0.48
CA VAL A 358 15.86 -2.52 0.63
C VAL A 358 15.24 -2.88 -0.72
N THR A 359 15.52 -2.11 -1.77
CA THR A 359 15.05 -2.39 -3.14
C THR A 359 15.49 -3.78 -3.62
N LYS A 360 16.75 -4.14 -3.40
CA LYS A 360 17.27 -5.47 -3.77
C LYS A 360 16.56 -6.60 -3.03
N ILE A 361 16.25 -6.42 -1.75
CA ILE A 361 15.52 -7.42 -0.96
C ILE A 361 14.11 -7.63 -1.51
N TYR A 362 13.36 -6.55 -1.78
CA TYR A 362 12.03 -6.66 -2.39
C TYR A 362 12.07 -7.24 -3.81
N SER A 363 13.14 -6.99 -4.58
CA SER A 363 13.32 -7.63 -5.90
C SER A 363 13.50 -9.15 -5.77
N ILE A 364 14.32 -9.60 -4.81
CA ILE A 364 14.50 -11.03 -4.53
C ILE A 364 13.19 -11.66 -4.06
N ALA A 365 12.48 -10.98 -3.16
CA ALA A 365 11.20 -11.45 -2.66
C ALA A 365 10.13 -11.54 -3.74
N ALA A 366 10.07 -10.59 -4.67
CA ALA A 366 9.15 -10.64 -5.80
C ALA A 366 9.41 -11.86 -6.70
N ILE A 367 10.67 -12.14 -7.03
CA ILE A 367 11.05 -13.32 -7.80
C ILE A 367 10.69 -14.61 -7.05
N PHE A 368 11.00 -14.66 -5.77
CA PHE A 368 10.69 -15.82 -4.92
C PHE A 368 9.17 -16.07 -4.83
N ASN A 369 8.38 -15.00 -4.63
CA ASN A 369 6.92 -15.07 -4.61
C ASN A 369 6.37 -15.60 -5.93
N ILE A 370 6.83 -15.08 -7.07
CA ILE A 370 6.43 -15.57 -8.40
C ILE A 370 6.74 -17.06 -8.55
N CYS A 371 7.95 -17.50 -8.19
CA CYS A 371 8.33 -18.91 -8.28
C CYS A 371 7.45 -19.80 -7.39
N LEU A 372 7.16 -19.38 -6.16
CA LEU A 372 6.25 -20.12 -5.28
C LEU A 372 4.82 -20.16 -5.83
N ASN A 373 4.33 -19.04 -6.35
CA ASN A 373 3.00 -18.94 -6.93
C ASN A 373 2.84 -19.89 -8.14
N PHE A 374 3.84 -20.02 -9.00
CA PHE A 374 3.82 -20.98 -10.10
C PHE A 374 3.65 -22.43 -9.64
N VAL A 375 4.16 -22.77 -8.46
CA VAL A 375 4.07 -24.12 -7.89
C VAL A 375 2.79 -24.29 -7.07
N LEU A 376 2.45 -23.30 -6.25
CA LEU A 376 1.41 -23.46 -5.23
C LEU A 376 0.01 -23.09 -5.75
N ILE A 377 -0.15 -22.08 -6.60
CA ILE A 377 -1.47 -21.66 -7.09
C ILE A 377 -2.16 -22.76 -7.92
N PRO A 378 -1.49 -23.46 -8.87
CA PRO A 378 -2.15 -24.52 -9.64
C PRO A 378 -2.68 -25.66 -8.77
N ASN A 379 -2.05 -25.93 -7.61
CA ASN A 379 -2.39 -27.04 -6.73
C ASN A 379 -3.33 -26.63 -5.58
N TYR A 380 -3.22 -25.39 -5.09
CA TYR A 380 -3.91 -24.93 -3.87
C TYR A 380 -4.68 -23.62 -4.08
N SER A 381 -4.78 -23.11 -5.31
CA SER A 381 -5.53 -21.90 -5.66
C SER A 381 -5.17 -20.71 -4.73
N VAL A 382 -6.16 -20.06 -4.15
CA VAL A 382 -6.03 -18.91 -3.26
C VAL A 382 -5.20 -19.17 -2.00
N TYR A 383 -5.24 -20.39 -1.48
CA TYR A 383 -4.42 -20.78 -0.32
C TYR A 383 -2.93 -20.87 -0.71
N GLY A 384 -2.65 -21.32 -1.95
CA GLY A 384 -1.29 -21.32 -2.50
C GLY A 384 -0.71 -19.92 -2.55
N ALA A 385 -1.45 -18.94 -3.04
CA ALA A 385 -1.05 -17.54 -3.06
C ALA A 385 -0.86 -16.97 -1.64
N ALA A 386 -1.79 -17.25 -0.72
CA ALA A 386 -1.70 -16.79 0.65
C ALA A 386 -0.45 -17.31 1.37
N VAL A 387 -0.12 -18.59 1.21
CA VAL A 387 1.10 -19.19 1.76
C VAL A 387 2.36 -18.61 1.10
N SER A 388 2.35 -18.41 -0.23
CA SER A 388 3.46 -17.79 -0.95
C SER A 388 3.77 -16.39 -0.41
N THR A 389 2.73 -15.59 -0.15
CA THR A 389 2.87 -14.23 0.39
C THR A 389 3.45 -14.28 1.80
N VAL A 390 2.96 -15.16 2.70
CA VAL A 390 3.52 -15.31 4.05
C VAL A 390 4.99 -15.74 4.00
N LEU A 391 5.33 -16.73 3.17
CA LEU A 391 6.72 -17.19 3.03
C LEU A 391 7.65 -16.11 2.46
N SER A 392 7.13 -15.28 1.56
CA SER A 392 7.88 -14.15 1.00
C SER A 392 8.17 -13.08 2.04
N GLU A 393 7.21 -12.77 2.92
CA GLU A 393 7.43 -11.86 4.04
C GLU A 393 8.46 -12.41 5.05
N ILE A 394 8.44 -13.72 5.29
CA ILE A 394 9.46 -14.38 6.12
C ILE A 394 10.84 -14.27 5.46
N LEU A 395 10.95 -14.46 4.16
CA LEU A 395 12.21 -14.27 3.43
C LEU A 395 12.72 -12.83 3.55
N ILE A 396 11.82 -11.84 3.37
CA ILE A 396 12.16 -10.41 3.54
C ILE A 396 12.71 -10.18 4.95
N LEU A 397 12.07 -10.74 5.98
CA LEU A 397 12.52 -10.63 7.37
C LEU A 397 13.97 -11.08 7.53
N PHE A 398 14.29 -12.29 7.07
CA PHE A 398 15.66 -12.81 7.17
C PHE A 398 16.69 -11.95 6.42
N LEU A 399 16.37 -11.53 5.20
CA LEU A 399 17.26 -10.71 4.39
C LEU A 399 17.47 -9.32 5.00
N GLN A 400 16.41 -8.71 5.54
CA GLN A 400 16.51 -7.40 6.19
C GLN A 400 17.31 -7.48 7.49
N PHE A 401 17.08 -8.49 8.34
CA PHE A 401 17.87 -8.69 9.56
C PHE A 401 19.35 -8.96 9.25
N TYR A 402 19.64 -9.69 8.17
CA TYR A 402 21.01 -9.82 7.69
C TYR A 402 21.64 -8.48 7.28
N MET A 403 20.88 -7.59 6.62
CA MET A 403 21.39 -6.26 6.29
C MET A 403 21.51 -5.35 7.51
N VAL A 404 20.57 -5.42 8.46
CA VAL A 404 20.65 -4.70 9.74
C VAL A 404 21.87 -5.15 10.56
N SER A 405 22.25 -6.43 10.48
CA SER A 405 23.47 -6.91 11.13
C SER A 405 24.73 -6.26 10.59
N LYS A 406 24.79 -5.99 9.29
CA LYS A 406 25.94 -5.33 8.66
C LYS A 406 26.15 -3.87 9.11
N ILE A 407 25.10 -3.21 9.55
CA ILE A 407 25.18 -1.85 10.11
C ILE A 407 25.31 -1.82 11.64
N ASN A 408 25.56 -3.00 12.25
CA ASN A 408 25.72 -3.19 13.71
C ASN A 408 24.52 -2.70 14.53
N GLN A 409 23.31 -2.86 14.01
CA GLN A 409 22.05 -2.42 14.66
C GLN A 409 21.13 -3.61 15.02
N LEU A 410 21.66 -4.83 15.11
CA LEU A 410 20.88 -6.00 15.50
C LEU A 410 20.24 -5.80 16.89
N PRO A 411 18.97 -6.24 17.05
CA PRO A 411 18.31 -6.25 18.35
C PRO A 411 19.07 -7.12 19.37
N ASP A 412 18.95 -6.72 20.63
CA ASP A 412 19.49 -7.49 21.75
C ASP A 412 18.61 -8.68 22.10
N ARG A 413 19.13 -9.63 22.88
CA ARG A 413 18.37 -10.80 23.35
C ARG A 413 17.08 -10.42 24.12
N HIS A 414 17.03 -9.22 24.72
CA HIS A 414 15.85 -8.73 25.41
C HIS A 414 14.62 -8.62 24.50
N LEU A 415 14.80 -8.24 23.23
CA LEU A 415 13.67 -8.20 22.28
C LEU A 415 13.08 -9.61 22.08
N VAL A 416 13.93 -10.64 21.98
CA VAL A 416 13.44 -12.03 21.82
C VAL A 416 12.58 -12.44 23.00
N PHE A 417 12.96 -12.09 24.22
CA PHE A 417 12.14 -12.36 25.40
C PHE A 417 10.84 -11.57 25.38
N ASP A 418 10.86 -10.31 24.94
CA ASP A 418 9.63 -9.51 24.83
C ASP A 418 8.69 -10.09 23.76
N LEU A 419 9.23 -10.52 22.61
CA LEU A 419 8.44 -11.19 21.58
C LEU A 419 7.85 -12.52 22.07
N LEU A 420 8.61 -13.31 22.82
CA LEU A 420 8.12 -14.55 23.44
C LEU A 420 6.96 -14.27 24.42
N LYS A 421 7.06 -13.20 25.24
CA LYS A 421 5.98 -12.79 26.13
C LYS A 421 4.72 -12.36 25.35
N ILE A 422 4.90 -11.61 24.24
CA ILE A 422 3.80 -11.20 23.34
C ILE A 422 3.14 -12.42 22.71
N CYS A 423 3.93 -13.37 22.19
CA CYS A 423 3.43 -14.63 21.64
C CYS A 423 2.69 -15.45 22.69
N PHE A 424 3.22 -15.53 23.91
CA PHE A 424 2.58 -16.24 25.03
C PHE A 424 1.24 -15.60 25.42
N ALA A 425 1.20 -14.27 25.53
CA ALA A 425 -0.04 -13.55 25.82
C ALA A 425 -1.10 -13.73 24.72
N SER A 426 -0.66 -13.69 23.45
CA SER A 426 -1.54 -13.92 22.29
C SER A 426 -1.99 -15.38 22.20
N GLY A 427 -1.12 -16.35 22.56
CA GLY A 427 -1.47 -17.76 22.65
C GLY A 427 -2.52 -18.03 23.74
N LEU A 428 -2.38 -17.43 24.92
CA LEU A 428 -3.40 -17.49 25.98
C LEU A 428 -4.71 -16.87 25.53
N LEU A 429 -4.65 -15.72 24.81
CA LEU A 429 -5.84 -15.14 24.19
C LEU A 429 -6.53 -16.16 23.27
N GLY A 430 -5.77 -16.81 22.39
CA GLY A 430 -6.31 -17.84 21.48
C GLY A 430 -6.98 -19.01 22.24
N ILE A 431 -6.38 -19.45 23.34
CA ILE A 431 -6.96 -20.48 24.21
C ILE A 431 -8.30 -20.00 24.81
N VAL A 432 -8.34 -18.78 25.31
CA VAL A 432 -9.57 -18.18 25.86
C VAL A 432 -10.67 -18.09 24.80
N LEU A 433 -10.34 -17.63 23.60
CA LEU A 433 -11.30 -17.53 22.48
C LEU A 433 -11.84 -18.89 22.07
N TYR A 434 -10.97 -19.92 22.05
CA TYR A 434 -11.36 -21.29 21.71
C TYR A 434 -12.36 -21.87 22.73
N PHE A 435 -12.09 -21.73 24.03
CA PHE A 435 -12.95 -22.30 25.06
C PHE A 435 -14.24 -21.53 25.29
N LEU A 436 -14.21 -20.19 25.18
CA LEU A 436 -15.40 -19.38 25.43
C LEU A 436 -16.39 -19.37 24.27
N ASN A 437 -15.95 -19.66 23.05
CA ASN A 437 -16.76 -19.71 21.82
C ASN A 437 -17.79 -18.56 21.73
N LEU A 438 -17.32 -17.34 21.99
CA LEU A 438 -18.16 -16.15 22.05
C LEU A 438 -18.52 -15.65 20.63
N ASN A 439 -19.64 -14.93 20.54
CA ASN A 439 -19.90 -14.15 19.32
C ASN A 439 -18.80 -13.09 19.13
N MET A 440 -18.41 -12.84 17.87
CA MET A 440 -17.32 -11.92 17.48
C MET A 440 -17.41 -10.56 18.19
N TRP A 441 -18.62 -9.97 18.27
CA TRP A 441 -18.82 -8.66 18.90
C TRP A 441 -18.56 -8.63 20.40
N VAL A 442 -18.78 -9.74 21.09
CA VAL A 442 -18.46 -9.90 22.52
C VAL A 442 -16.99 -10.32 22.70
N ALA A 443 -16.50 -11.16 21.79
CA ALA A 443 -15.11 -11.61 21.81
C ALA A 443 -14.11 -10.46 21.63
N MET A 444 -14.44 -9.43 20.83
CA MET A 444 -13.55 -8.31 20.56
C MET A 444 -13.16 -7.53 21.84
N PRO A 445 -14.07 -6.98 22.65
CA PRO A 445 -13.72 -6.31 23.90
C PRO A 445 -13.09 -7.26 24.93
N VAL A 446 -13.55 -8.51 25.01
CA VAL A 446 -12.94 -9.54 25.89
C VAL A 446 -11.48 -9.78 25.50
N SER A 447 -11.19 -9.88 24.21
CA SER A 447 -9.82 -10.07 23.70
C SER A 447 -8.90 -8.93 24.12
N ILE A 448 -9.37 -7.70 24.04
CA ILE A 448 -8.59 -6.52 24.44
C ILE A 448 -8.27 -6.61 25.92
N VAL A 449 -9.29 -6.86 26.78
CA VAL A 449 -9.11 -6.92 28.21
C VAL A 449 -8.17 -8.07 28.62
N VAL A 450 -8.41 -9.28 28.11
CA VAL A 450 -7.59 -10.48 28.42
C VAL A 450 -6.15 -10.26 27.98
N TYR A 451 -5.93 -9.81 26.75
CA TYR A 451 -4.60 -9.61 26.22
C TYR A 451 -3.80 -8.58 27.03
N PHE A 452 -4.38 -7.40 27.28
CA PHE A 452 -3.69 -6.37 28.06
C PHE A 452 -3.47 -6.78 29.52
N ALA A 453 -4.40 -7.51 30.13
CA ALA A 453 -4.21 -8.06 31.48
C ALA A 453 -2.98 -9.00 31.51
N VAL A 454 -2.87 -9.92 30.54
CA VAL A 454 -1.71 -10.84 30.46
C VAL A 454 -0.41 -10.07 30.19
N ILE A 455 -0.40 -9.10 29.26
CA ILE A 455 0.77 -8.25 28.94
C ILE A 455 1.29 -7.52 30.20
N LEU A 456 0.39 -7.02 31.03
CA LEU A 456 0.75 -6.35 32.28
C LEU A 456 1.28 -7.34 33.34
N LEU A 457 0.67 -8.53 33.44
CA LEU A 457 1.11 -9.59 34.39
C LEU A 457 2.52 -10.12 34.04
N VAL A 458 2.78 -10.34 32.74
CA VAL A 458 4.09 -10.84 32.25
C VAL A 458 5.15 -9.74 32.22
N LYS A 459 4.78 -8.49 32.59
CA LYS A 459 5.67 -7.33 32.61
C LYS A 459 6.41 -7.11 31.28
N THR A 460 5.66 -7.17 30.17
CA THR A 460 6.21 -6.87 28.84
C THR A 460 6.49 -5.37 28.70
N ILE A 461 5.67 -4.51 29.33
CA ILE A 461 5.86 -3.06 29.36
C ILE A 461 6.85 -2.76 30.49
N ASP A 462 8.08 -2.38 30.12
CA ASP A 462 9.17 -2.07 31.04
C ASP A 462 9.10 -0.62 31.58
N GLN A 463 10.08 -0.24 32.41
CA GLN A 463 10.13 1.12 32.97
C GLN A 463 10.44 2.18 31.90
N GLU A 464 11.24 1.84 30.89
CA GLU A 464 11.55 2.74 29.77
C GLU A 464 10.30 3.00 28.93
N ASP A 465 9.50 1.96 28.66
CA ASP A 465 8.22 2.10 27.93
C ASP A 465 7.27 3.04 28.69
N LYS A 466 7.21 2.91 30.03
CA LYS A 466 6.38 3.80 30.87
C LYS A 466 6.86 5.25 30.84
N LEU A 467 8.17 5.48 30.79
CA LEU A 467 8.74 6.81 30.67
C LEU A 467 8.41 7.43 29.31
N ILE A 468 8.55 6.68 28.24
CA ILE A 468 8.19 7.12 26.87
C ILE A 468 6.70 7.49 26.81
N ILE A 469 5.82 6.64 27.35
CA ILE A 469 4.37 6.90 27.39
C ILE A 469 4.07 8.17 28.21
N LYS A 470 4.71 8.37 29.38
CA LYS A 470 4.53 9.58 30.19
C LYS A 470 4.96 10.84 29.45
N GLN A 471 6.09 10.80 28.75
CA GLN A 471 6.59 11.93 27.95
C GLN A 471 5.62 12.29 26.79
N ILE A 472 5.05 11.28 26.15
CA ILE A 472 4.04 11.49 25.08
C ILE A 472 2.75 12.10 25.67
N MET A 473 2.34 11.69 26.85
CA MET A 473 1.14 12.22 27.52
C MET A 473 1.36 13.60 28.20
N GLY A 474 2.55 14.18 28.08
CA GLY A 474 2.85 15.50 28.64
C GLY A 474 2.92 15.52 30.17
N ARG A 475 3.24 14.40 30.80
CA ARG A 475 3.36 14.23 32.27
C ARG A 475 4.77 13.83 32.70
#